data_b65c1da9bb1e9c62b3dcd9ec6192043d
#
_entry.id   b65c1da9bb1e9c62b3dcd9ec6192043d
#
_cell.length_a   1.000
_cell.length_b   1.000
_cell.length_c   1.000
_cell.angle_alpha   90.00
_cell.angle_beta   90.00
_cell.angle_gamma   90.00
#
_symmetry.space_group_name_H-M   'P 1'
#
loop_
_entity.id
_entity.type
_entity.pdbx_description
1 polymer ?
#
loop_
_entity_poly.entity_id
_entity_poly.type
_entity_poly.pdbx_seq_one_letter_code
_entity_poly.pdbx_strand_id
1 'polypeptide(L)'
;NAPCWAHQYAFARDVFSNYMITALWLKDELNEQEFKIVNQYINKMYKKFLKPKEFQKEEQGFYGMANGGMSILVYASWANNQKLAAEEINHRFQEMDSLFYEDGYINNNSFRGARAQWYHSFGLNVGLGYVYIAKLWGAEIPEKLHNKLVKASEVTNLAITDWDEFTSRKYSGTQHNKISSKDSARL
;
A
#
# COMPACT_ATOMS: atom_id res chain seq x y z
N ASN A 1 7.69 23.23 -16.85
CA ASN A 1 7.03 22.78 -15.64
C ASN A 1 6.99 21.27 -15.68
N ALA A 2 8.05 20.60 -15.23
CA ALA A 2 8.01 19.18 -15.01
C ALA A 2 6.96 18.93 -13.92
N PRO A 3 6.05 18.00 -14.10
CA PRO A 3 5.02 17.76 -13.14
C PRO A 3 5.63 17.10 -11.90
N CYS A 4 5.76 17.84 -10.81
CA CYS A 4 5.92 17.25 -9.47
C CYS A 4 4.68 16.46 -9.03
N TRP A 5 3.71 16.33 -9.91
CA TRP A 5 2.39 15.83 -9.56
C TRP A 5 2.40 14.35 -9.14
N ALA A 6 3.27 13.50 -9.69
CA ALA A 6 3.34 12.11 -9.31
C ALA A 6 3.68 11.94 -7.82
N HIS A 7 4.70 12.64 -7.33
CA HIS A 7 5.05 12.62 -5.90
C HIS A 7 4.03 13.34 -5.03
N GLN A 8 3.40 14.40 -5.51
CA GLN A 8 2.35 15.10 -4.77
C GLN A 8 1.11 14.23 -4.59
N TYR A 9 0.72 13.48 -5.63
CA TYR A 9 -0.40 12.54 -5.54
C TYR A 9 -0.09 11.34 -4.63
N ALA A 10 1.09 10.74 -4.77
CA ALA A 10 1.54 9.67 -3.89
C ALA A 10 1.52 10.14 -2.42
N PHE A 11 2.16 11.27 -2.14
CA PHE A 11 2.18 11.85 -0.80
C PHE A 11 0.78 12.15 -0.26
N ALA A 12 -0.09 12.75 -1.06
CA ALA A 12 -1.46 13.04 -0.65
C ALA A 12 -2.23 11.76 -0.30
N ARG A 13 -2.02 10.67 -1.02
CA ARG A 13 -2.67 9.39 -0.76
C ARG A 13 -2.10 8.70 0.47
N ASP A 14 -0.77 8.69 0.63
CA ASP A 14 -0.09 8.04 1.75
C ASP A 14 -0.37 8.75 3.07
N VAL A 15 -0.39 10.08 3.06
CA VAL A 15 -0.61 10.89 4.27
C VAL A 15 -2.10 11.07 4.55
N PHE A 16 -2.95 11.07 3.53
CA PHE A 16 -4.37 11.35 3.68
C PHE A 16 -5.10 10.31 4.53
N SER A 17 -4.68 9.04 4.48
CA SER A 17 -5.24 8.00 5.36
C SER A 17 -5.08 8.36 6.83
N ASN A 18 -3.92 8.89 7.23
CA ASN A 18 -3.65 9.26 8.63
C ASN A 18 -4.56 10.39 9.10
N TYR A 19 -4.78 11.40 8.25
CA TYR A 19 -5.74 12.47 8.57
C TYR A 19 -7.17 11.95 8.72
N MET A 20 -7.58 11.05 7.84
CA MET A 20 -8.92 10.46 7.91
C MET A 20 -9.09 9.55 9.13
N ILE A 21 -8.07 8.77 9.50
CA ILE A 21 -8.10 7.94 10.72
C ILE A 21 -8.23 8.84 11.95
N THR A 22 -7.45 9.91 12.01
CA THR A 22 -7.56 10.89 13.11
C THR A 22 -8.95 11.51 13.15
N ALA A 23 -9.50 11.88 12.00
CA ALA A 23 -10.85 12.43 11.92
C ALA A 23 -11.92 11.41 12.37
N LEU A 24 -11.75 10.13 12.06
CA LEU A 24 -12.64 9.05 12.50
C LEU A 24 -12.61 8.90 14.03
N TRP A 25 -11.43 8.96 14.65
CA TRP A 25 -11.30 8.86 16.10
C TRP A 25 -11.94 10.03 16.84
N LEU A 26 -11.94 11.22 16.22
CA LEU A 26 -12.50 12.42 16.80
C LEU A 26 -13.97 12.68 16.36
N LYS A 27 -14.53 11.80 15.55
CA LYS A 27 -15.81 12.04 14.86
C LYS A 27 -16.94 12.40 15.84
N ASP A 28 -17.01 11.68 16.96
CA ASP A 28 -18.06 11.84 17.95
C ASP A 28 -17.81 13.04 18.89
N GLU A 29 -16.59 13.59 18.87
CA GLU A 29 -16.20 14.78 19.64
C GLU A 29 -16.39 16.08 18.84
N LEU A 30 -16.59 16.00 17.51
CA LEU A 30 -16.77 17.16 16.66
C LEU A 30 -18.17 17.77 16.85
N ASN A 31 -18.24 19.08 17.05
CA ASN A 31 -19.50 19.77 16.94
C ASN A 31 -19.97 19.83 15.46
N GLU A 32 -21.21 20.25 15.24
CA GLU A 32 -21.84 20.24 13.91
C GLU A 32 -21.05 21.08 12.88
N GLN A 33 -20.54 22.23 13.28
CA GLN A 33 -19.77 23.11 12.41
C GLN A 33 -18.41 22.50 12.05
N GLU A 34 -17.71 21.96 13.03
CA GLU A 34 -16.43 21.27 12.84
C GLU A 34 -16.60 20.03 11.95
N PHE A 35 -17.61 19.21 12.24
CA PHE A 35 -17.93 18.06 11.40
C PHE A 35 -18.19 18.47 9.95
N LYS A 36 -18.94 19.53 9.71
CA LYS A 36 -19.21 20.04 8.36
C LYS A 36 -17.92 20.41 7.63
N ILE A 37 -17.00 21.11 8.29
CA ILE A 37 -15.71 21.53 7.71
C ILE A 37 -14.87 20.30 7.38
N VAL A 38 -14.68 19.37 8.32
CA VAL A 38 -13.90 18.15 8.15
C VAL A 38 -14.50 17.27 7.05
N ASN A 39 -15.82 17.09 7.05
CA ASN A 39 -16.52 16.31 6.04
C ASN A 39 -16.37 16.90 4.63
N GLN A 40 -16.47 18.21 4.48
CA GLN A 40 -16.24 18.90 3.21
C GLN A 40 -14.81 18.70 2.71
N TYR A 41 -13.81 18.80 3.59
CA TYR A 41 -12.42 18.58 3.26
C TYR A 41 -12.15 17.13 2.81
N ILE A 42 -12.59 16.16 3.60
CA ILE A 42 -12.40 14.72 3.30
C ILE A 42 -13.07 14.37 1.96
N ASN A 43 -14.31 14.82 1.73
CA ASN A 43 -15.00 14.56 0.46
C ASN A 43 -14.32 15.23 -0.74
N LYS A 44 -13.77 16.44 -0.56
CA LYS A 44 -13.00 17.12 -1.61
C LYS A 44 -11.72 16.35 -1.96
N MET A 45 -11.00 15.88 -0.94
CA MET A 45 -9.78 15.09 -1.13
C MET A 45 -10.06 13.76 -1.80
N TYR A 46 -11.10 13.04 -1.37
CA TYR A 46 -11.52 11.80 -2.01
C TYR A 46 -11.82 12.00 -3.50
N LYS A 47 -12.66 13.00 -3.82
CA LYS A 47 -13.02 13.29 -5.21
C LYS A 47 -11.84 13.66 -6.08
N LYS A 48 -10.86 14.37 -5.52
CA LYS A 48 -9.72 14.88 -6.27
C LYS A 48 -8.60 13.84 -6.46
N PHE A 49 -8.34 13.01 -5.45
CA PHE A 49 -7.14 12.19 -5.40
C PHE A 49 -7.39 10.67 -5.34
N LEU A 50 -8.54 10.22 -4.85
CA LEU A 50 -8.80 8.80 -4.68
C LEU A 50 -9.78 8.23 -5.71
N LYS A 51 -10.79 9.02 -6.10
CA LYS A 51 -11.82 8.56 -7.03
C LYS A 51 -11.37 8.43 -8.50
N PRO A 52 -10.48 9.29 -9.05
CA PRO A 52 -10.11 9.21 -10.47
C PRO A 52 -9.40 7.90 -10.80
N LYS A 53 -10.00 7.11 -11.69
CA LYS A 53 -9.46 5.81 -12.14
C LYS A 53 -8.13 5.96 -12.91
N GLU A 54 -7.87 7.11 -13.47
CA GLU A 54 -6.65 7.43 -14.22
C GLU A 54 -5.40 7.28 -13.33
N PHE A 55 -5.51 7.61 -12.06
CA PHE A 55 -4.44 7.48 -11.10
C PHE A 55 -4.24 6.05 -10.58
N GLN A 56 -5.18 5.15 -10.84
CA GLN A 56 -5.06 3.74 -10.47
C GLN A 56 -4.30 2.94 -11.53
N LYS A 57 -4.15 3.47 -12.75
CA LYS A 57 -3.53 2.78 -13.88
C LYS A 57 -2.04 3.05 -14.05
N GLU A 58 -1.54 4.17 -13.53
CA GLU A 58 -0.18 4.64 -13.86
C GLU A 58 0.91 4.05 -12.98
N GLU A 59 0.59 3.49 -11.83
CA GLU A 59 1.58 2.91 -10.93
C GLU A 59 1.32 1.43 -10.73
N GLN A 60 2.01 0.62 -11.53
CA GLN A 60 2.07 -0.82 -11.31
C GLN A 60 2.97 -1.11 -10.10
N GLY A 61 2.47 -1.91 -9.18
CA GLY A 61 3.21 -2.34 -8.01
C GLY A 61 2.77 -1.66 -6.72
N PHE A 62 3.59 -1.80 -5.67
CA PHE A 62 3.22 -1.37 -4.31
C PHE A 62 2.98 0.12 -4.16
N TYR A 63 3.57 0.96 -5.00
CA TYR A 63 3.25 2.38 -4.99
C TYR A 63 1.79 2.64 -5.38
N GLY A 64 1.25 1.95 -6.37
CA GLY A 64 -0.16 2.04 -6.73
C GLY A 64 -1.06 1.58 -5.58
N MET A 65 -0.71 0.48 -4.93
CA MET A 65 -1.45 -0.09 -3.80
C MET A 65 -1.33 0.80 -2.55
N ALA A 66 -0.12 1.28 -2.22
CA ALA A 66 0.09 2.24 -1.15
C ALA A 66 -0.67 3.55 -1.43
N ASN A 67 -0.70 3.97 -2.68
CA ASN A 67 -1.22 5.24 -3.12
C ASN A 67 -2.75 5.38 -3.11
N GLY A 68 -3.49 4.50 -2.51
CA GLY A 68 -4.91 4.74 -2.46
C GLY A 68 -5.74 3.70 -1.73
N GLY A 69 -5.32 2.44 -1.73
CA GLY A 69 -6.12 1.36 -1.21
C GLY A 69 -6.53 1.56 0.24
N MET A 70 -5.58 1.86 1.10
CA MET A 70 -5.85 2.13 2.52
C MET A 70 -6.71 3.40 2.69
N SER A 71 -6.38 4.46 1.97
CA SER A 71 -7.14 5.72 2.02
C SER A 71 -8.59 5.56 1.55
N ILE A 72 -8.82 4.71 0.54
CA ILE A 72 -10.18 4.41 0.07
C ILE A 72 -10.97 3.64 1.14
N LEU A 73 -10.38 2.67 1.82
CA LEU A 73 -11.05 1.94 2.90
C LEU A 73 -11.35 2.83 4.11
N VAL A 74 -10.42 3.70 4.49
CA VAL A 74 -10.65 4.67 5.57
C VAL A 74 -11.74 5.67 5.18
N TYR A 75 -11.74 6.13 3.91
CA TYR A 75 -12.84 6.96 3.41
C TYR A 75 -14.18 6.23 3.41
N ALA A 76 -14.20 4.95 3.03
CA ALA A 76 -15.41 4.14 3.10
C ALA A 76 -15.96 4.07 4.54
N SER A 77 -15.08 3.98 5.55
CA SER A 77 -15.46 4.05 6.97
C SER A 77 -16.04 5.41 7.33
N TRP A 78 -15.40 6.51 6.90
CA TRP A 78 -15.91 7.85 7.14
C TRP A 78 -17.30 8.06 6.55
N ALA A 79 -17.50 7.61 5.31
CA ALA A 79 -18.74 7.75 4.54
C ALA A 79 -19.79 6.68 4.86
N ASN A 80 -19.47 5.70 5.71
CA ASN A 80 -20.28 4.51 5.97
C ASN A 80 -20.71 3.79 4.67
N ASN A 81 -19.77 3.61 3.74
CA ASN A 81 -20.02 3.08 2.41
C ASN A 81 -19.50 1.64 2.27
N GLN A 82 -20.32 0.68 2.67
CA GLN A 82 -19.99 -0.76 2.62
C GLN A 82 -19.71 -1.26 1.20
N LYS A 83 -20.43 -0.75 0.21
CA LYS A 83 -20.23 -1.14 -1.19
C LYS A 83 -18.85 -0.74 -1.68
N LEU A 84 -18.43 0.49 -1.41
CA LEU A 84 -17.09 0.98 -1.77
C LEU A 84 -16.00 0.15 -1.08
N ALA A 85 -16.19 -0.18 0.20
CA ALA A 85 -15.24 -1.01 0.93
C ALA A 85 -15.10 -2.41 0.32
N ALA A 86 -16.21 -3.07 0.01
CA ALA A 86 -16.21 -4.41 -0.57
C ALA A 86 -15.55 -4.44 -1.96
N GLU A 87 -15.87 -3.46 -2.82
CA GLU A 87 -15.27 -3.32 -4.15
C GLU A 87 -13.76 -3.11 -4.06
N GLU A 88 -13.31 -2.25 -3.16
CA GLU A 88 -11.90 -1.95 -2.98
C GLU A 88 -11.13 -3.14 -2.40
N ILE A 89 -11.67 -3.82 -1.40
CA ILE A 89 -11.03 -5.01 -0.80
C ILE A 89 -10.83 -6.10 -1.85
N ASN A 90 -11.88 -6.40 -2.63
CA ASN A 90 -11.79 -7.42 -3.67
C ASN A 90 -10.73 -7.06 -4.73
N HIS A 91 -10.74 -5.80 -5.18
CA HIS A 91 -9.76 -5.31 -6.14
C HIS A 91 -8.32 -5.43 -5.61
N ARG A 92 -8.07 -5.02 -4.37
CA ARG A 92 -6.73 -5.05 -3.78
C ARG A 92 -6.22 -6.44 -3.46
N PHE A 93 -7.09 -7.34 -3.04
CA PHE A 93 -6.67 -8.73 -2.84
C PHE A 93 -6.24 -9.39 -4.15
N GLN A 94 -6.92 -9.11 -5.26
CA GLN A 94 -6.51 -9.57 -6.59
C GLN A 94 -5.18 -8.94 -7.02
N GLU A 95 -4.99 -7.64 -6.80
CA GLU A 95 -3.75 -6.95 -7.10
C GLU A 95 -2.59 -7.51 -6.25
N MET A 96 -2.79 -7.70 -4.96
CA MET A 96 -1.81 -8.29 -4.06
C MET A 96 -1.42 -9.71 -4.48
N ASP A 97 -2.39 -10.55 -4.88
CA ASP A 97 -2.10 -11.90 -5.37
C ASP A 97 -1.19 -11.88 -6.60
N SER A 98 -1.27 -10.87 -7.43
CA SER A 98 -0.40 -10.69 -8.59
C SER A 98 0.98 -10.11 -8.25
N LEU A 99 1.07 -9.29 -7.20
CA LEU A 99 2.29 -8.59 -6.83
C LEU A 99 3.20 -9.42 -5.92
N PHE A 100 2.63 -10.24 -5.04
CA PHE A 100 3.38 -11.20 -4.23
C PHE A 100 3.58 -12.50 -5.02
N TYR A 101 4.83 -12.90 -5.19
CA TYR A 101 5.16 -14.18 -5.83
C TYR A 101 5.00 -15.34 -4.85
N GLU A 102 4.91 -16.57 -5.40
CA GLU A 102 4.71 -17.77 -4.59
C GLU A 102 5.88 -18.07 -3.64
N ASP A 103 7.08 -17.59 -3.97
CA ASP A 103 8.27 -17.71 -3.14
C ASP A 103 8.47 -16.53 -2.15
N GLY A 104 7.49 -15.63 -2.07
CA GLY A 104 7.48 -14.51 -1.13
C GLY A 104 8.17 -13.25 -1.61
N TYR A 105 8.82 -13.25 -2.78
CA TYR A 105 9.36 -12.01 -3.34
C TYR A 105 8.23 -11.12 -3.86
N ILE A 106 8.50 -9.81 -3.89
CA ILE A 106 7.50 -8.81 -4.26
C ILE A 106 7.90 -8.15 -5.57
N ASN A 107 6.99 -8.11 -6.53
CA ASN A 107 7.21 -7.52 -7.84
C ASN A 107 7.80 -6.11 -7.73
N ASN A 108 8.87 -5.85 -8.45
CA ASN A 108 9.66 -4.62 -8.43
C ASN A 108 10.30 -4.25 -7.08
N ASN A 109 9.65 -4.50 -5.97
CA ASN A 109 10.10 -4.08 -4.65
C ASN A 109 11.35 -4.85 -4.20
N SER A 110 11.33 -6.18 -4.32
CA SER A 110 12.44 -7.04 -3.90
C SER A 110 13.68 -6.93 -4.81
N PHE A 111 13.60 -6.17 -5.90
CA PHE A 111 14.62 -6.12 -6.96
C PHE A 111 15.17 -4.71 -7.21
N ARG A 112 15.24 -3.91 -6.17
CA ARG A 112 15.70 -2.52 -6.23
C ARG A 112 17.18 -2.32 -5.88
N GLY A 113 18.01 -3.30 -6.17
CA GLY A 113 19.45 -3.22 -5.93
C GLY A 113 19.77 -2.98 -4.47
N ALA A 114 20.60 -1.98 -4.16
CA ALA A 114 21.02 -1.65 -2.79
C ALA A 114 19.86 -1.31 -1.83
N ARG A 115 18.69 -0.96 -2.35
CA ARG A 115 17.49 -0.63 -1.56
C ARG A 115 16.45 -1.75 -1.55
N ALA A 116 16.77 -2.92 -2.08
CA ALA A 116 15.81 -4.01 -2.24
C ALA A 116 15.17 -4.45 -0.92
N GLN A 117 15.94 -4.57 0.15
CA GLN A 117 15.41 -4.90 1.48
C GLN A 117 14.40 -3.86 1.97
N TRP A 118 14.73 -2.58 1.87
CA TRP A 118 13.84 -1.51 2.30
C TRP A 118 12.52 -1.52 1.53
N TYR A 119 12.59 -1.65 0.20
CA TYR A 119 11.39 -1.71 -0.64
C TYR A 119 10.58 -2.99 -0.42
N HIS A 120 11.25 -4.12 -0.19
CA HIS A 120 10.57 -5.37 0.16
C HIS A 120 9.79 -5.22 1.47
N SER A 121 10.44 -4.74 2.53
CA SER A 121 9.81 -4.49 3.82
C SER A 121 8.68 -3.47 3.72
N PHE A 122 8.86 -2.41 2.92
CA PHE A 122 7.81 -1.43 2.65
C PHE A 122 6.60 -2.07 1.98
N GLY A 123 6.80 -2.86 0.92
CA GLY A 123 5.71 -3.54 0.23
C GLY A 123 4.96 -4.53 1.14
N LEU A 124 5.69 -5.29 1.95
CA LEU A 124 5.09 -6.20 2.93
C LEU A 124 4.26 -5.43 3.97
N ASN A 125 4.81 -4.35 4.55
CA ASN A 125 4.10 -3.55 5.55
C ASN A 125 2.81 -2.93 4.98
N VAL A 126 2.84 -2.44 3.76
CA VAL A 126 1.64 -1.91 3.07
C VAL A 126 0.60 -3.02 2.90
N GLY A 127 1.04 -4.21 2.43
CA GLY A 127 0.15 -5.36 2.27
C GLY A 127 -0.48 -5.82 3.58
N LEU A 128 0.32 -5.96 4.64
CA LEU A 128 -0.17 -6.37 5.96
C LEU A 128 -1.11 -5.32 6.57
N GLY A 129 -0.77 -4.04 6.47
CA GLY A 129 -1.63 -2.95 6.94
C GLY A 129 -2.98 -2.94 6.21
N TYR A 130 -2.96 -3.17 4.89
CA TYR A 130 -4.18 -3.27 4.11
C TYR A 130 -5.05 -4.46 4.54
N VAL A 131 -4.45 -5.64 4.67
CA VAL A 131 -5.13 -6.85 5.15
C VAL A 131 -5.72 -6.63 6.54
N TYR A 132 -5.01 -5.98 7.44
CA TYR A 132 -5.51 -5.64 8.78
C TYR A 132 -6.79 -4.80 8.71
N ILE A 133 -6.81 -3.74 7.91
CA ILE A 133 -7.99 -2.88 7.75
C ILE A 133 -9.13 -3.66 7.05
N ALA A 134 -8.83 -4.49 6.05
CA ALA A 134 -9.83 -5.32 5.40
C ALA A 134 -10.50 -6.29 6.38
N LYS A 135 -9.73 -6.86 7.31
CA LYS A 135 -10.29 -7.71 8.39
C LYS A 135 -11.22 -6.92 9.33
N LEU A 136 -10.94 -5.66 9.60
CA LEU A 136 -11.86 -4.82 10.39
C LEU A 136 -13.21 -4.61 9.68
N TRP A 137 -13.23 -4.73 8.35
CA TRP A 137 -14.45 -4.77 7.54
C TRP A 137 -15.09 -6.16 7.45
N GLY A 138 -14.56 -7.15 8.15
CA GLY A 138 -15.06 -8.54 8.13
C GLY A 138 -14.63 -9.35 6.91
N ALA A 139 -13.63 -8.87 6.14
CA ALA A 139 -13.14 -9.61 4.99
C ALA A 139 -12.30 -10.83 5.41
N GLU A 140 -12.53 -11.96 4.76
CA GLU A 140 -11.67 -13.13 4.84
C GLU A 140 -10.52 -12.99 3.84
N ILE A 141 -9.31 -13.35 4.29
CA ILE A 141 -8.13 -13.31 3.44
C ILE A 141 -8.09 -14.63 2.66
N PRO A 142 -8.01 -14.60 1.30
CA PRO A 142 -7.81 -15.82 0.52
C PRO A 142 -6.57 -16.57 1.00
N GLU A 143 -6.70 -17.89 1.19
CA GLU A 143 -5.61 -18.74 1.69
C GLU A 143 -4.33 -18.58 0.88
N LYS A 144 -4.46 -18.54 -0.45
CA LYS A 144 -3.32 -18.31 -1.34
C LYS A 144 -2.58 -17.01 -1.04
N LEU A 145 -3.31 -15.92 -0.84
CA LEU A 145 -2.72 -14.62 -0.49
C LEU A 145 -2.06 -14.66 0.90
N HIS A 146 -2.73 -15.29 1.86
CA HIS A 146 -2.15 -15.49 3.20
C HIS A 146 -0.79 -16.20 3.13
N ASN A 147 -0.71 -17.31 2.37
CA ASN A 147 0.53 -18.06 2.23
C ASN A 147 1.66 -17.24 1.58
N LYS A 148 1.34 -16.43 0.58
CA LYS A 148 2.30 -15.50 -0.03
C LYS A 148 2.81 -14.43 0.96
N LEU A 149 1.94 -13.90 1.80
CA LEU A 149 2.33 -12.92 2.83
C LEU A 149 3.23 -13.55 3.90
N VAL A 150 2.95 -14.79 4.31
CA VAL A 150 3.83 -15.56 5.20
C VAL A 150 5.21 -15.73 4.57
N LYS A 151 5.27 -16.17 3.30
CA LYS A 151 6.52 -16.29 2.56
C LYS A 151 7.26 -14.95 2.41
N ALA A 152 6.56 -13.87 2.18
CA ALA A 152 7.18 -12.55 2.10
C ALA A 152 7.80 -12.12 3.45
N SER A 153 7.21 -12.54 4.57
CA SER A 153 7.81 -12.32 5.90
C SER A 153 9.10 -13.13 6.08
N GLU A 154 9.13 -14.38 5.60
CA GLU A 154 10.34 -15.21 5.60
C GLU A 154 11.45 -14.57 4.75
N VAL A 155 11.11 -14.05 3.56
CA VAL A 155 12.05 -13.34 2.68
C VAL A 155 12.56 -12.04 3.32
N THR A 156 11.75 -11.33 4.12
CA THR A 156 12.24 -10.19 4.89
C THR A 156 13.35 -10.59 5.86
N ASN A 157 13.19 -11.72 6.56
CA ASN A 157 14.24 -12.24 7.43
C ASN A 157 15.49 -12.64 6.64
N LEU A 158 15.31 -13.30 5.49
CA LEU A 158 16.41 -13.67 4.59
C LEU A 158 17.21 -12.43 4.16
N ALA A 159 16.55 -11.33 3.81
CA ALA A 159 17.21 -10.09 3.43
C ALA A 159 18.10 -9.48 4.53
N ILE A 160 17.85 -9.83 5.79
CA ILE A 160 18.65 -9.39 6.94
C ILE A 160 19.78 -10.37 7.22
N THR A 161 19.49 -11.68 7.17
CA THR A 161 20.41 -12.74 7.62
C THR A 161 21.34 -13.24 6.52
N ASP A 162 20.88 -13.28 5.27
CA ASP A 162 21.64 -13.75 4.10
C ASP A 162 21.34 -12.87 2.87
N TRP A 163 22.10 -11.79 2.74
CA TRP A 163 21.95 -10.84 1.65
C TRP A 163 22.25 -11.46 0.26
N ASP A 164 23.23 -12.35 0.21
CA ASP A 164 23.64 -12.96 -1.06
C ASP A 164 22.55 -13.90 -1.59
N GLU A 165 21.93 -14.70 -0.70
CA GLU A 165 20.79 -15.53 -1.08
C GLU A 165 19.56 -14.65 -1.43
N PHE A 166 19.25 -13.63 -0.65
CA PHE A 166 18.15 -12.71 -0.96
C PHE A 166 18.29 -12.11 -2.36
N THR A 167 19.50 -11.69 -2.74
CA THR A 167 19.76 -11.05 -4.04
C THR A 167 20.01 -12.03 -5.19
N SER A 168 20.06 -13.34 -4.91
CA SER A 168 20.23 -14.37 -5.93
C SER A 168 19.03 -14.51 -6.86
N ARG A 169 17.83 -14.15 -6.40
CA ARG A 169 16.59 -14.24 -7.17
C ARG A 169 16.53 -13.17 -8.26
N LYS A 170 16.16 -13.60 -9.45
CA LYS A 170 16.03 -12.72 -10.63
C LYS A 170 14.75 -13.05 -11.37
N TYR A 171 13.92 -12.07 -11.54
CA TYR A 171 12.67 -12.20 -12.29
C TYR A 171 12.70 -11.35 -13.56
N SER A 172 12.19 -11.92 -14.66
CA SER A 172 12.09 -11.21 -15.93
C SER A 172 11.22 -9.97 -15.79
N GLY A 173 11.66 -8.87 -16.37
CA GLY A 173 10.95 -7.59 -16.36
C GLY A 173 11.13 -6.76 -15.08
N THR A 174 11.83 -7.28 -14.08
CA THR A 174 12.15 -6.52 -12.88
C THR A 174 13.38 -5.63 -13.08
N GLN A 175 13.35 -4.47 -12.45
CA GLN A 175 14.45 -3.52 -12.52
C GLN A 175 15.54 -3.94 -11.53
N HIS A 176 16.67 -4.41 -12.06
CA HIS A 176 17.85 -4.73 -11.28
C HIS A 176 18.87 -3.60 -11.39
N ASN A 177 18.97 -2.80 -10.37
CA ASN A 177 20.10 -1.91 -10.23
C ASN A 177 21.29 -2.71 -9.71
N LYS A 178 22.50 -2.35 -10.15
CA LYS A 178 23.72 -2.93 -9.60
C LYS A 178 23.75 -2.65 -8.09
N ILE A 179 23.87 -3.70 -7.29
CA ILE A 179 24.00 -3.57 -5.85
C ILE A 179 25.34 -2.91 -5.56
N SER A 180 25.32 -1.77 -4.88
CA SER A 180 26.52 -1.01 -4.57
C SER A 180 27.17 -1.43 -3.26
N SER A 181 26.37 -1.80 -2.25
CA SER A 181 26.86 -2.33 -0.97
C SER A 181 25.72 -3.01 -0.19
N LYS A 182 26.10 -3.94 0.69
CA LYS A 182 25.17 -4.55 1.65
C LYS A 182 24.67 -3.56 2.70
N ASP A 183 25.51 -2.60 3.06
CA ASP A 183 25.20 -1.64 4.13
C ASP A 183 24.11 -0.64 3.71
N SER A 184 24.12 -0.23 2.45
CA SER A 184 23.10 0.68 1.93
C SER A 184 21.71 0.03 1.76
N ALA A 185 21.60 -1.28 1.90
CA ALA A 185 20.34 -1.99 1.85
C ALA A 185 19.68 -2.16 3.23
N ARG A 186 20.45 -1.93 4.31
CA ARG A 186 20.00 -2.10 5.70
C ARG A 186 19.48 -0.81 6.34
N LEU A 187 19.63 0.30 5.66
CA LEU A 187 19.09 1.60 6.05
C LEU A 187 17.66 1.79 5.51
#